data_f1d7520e3942dd1d0e6970c6094f1576
#
_entry.id   f1d7520e3942dd1d0e6970c6094f1576
#
_cell.length_a   1.000
_cell.length_b   1.000
_cell.length_c   1.000
_cell.angle_alpha   90.00
_cell.angle_beta   90.00
_cell.angle_gamma   90.00
#
_symmetry.space_group_name_H-M   'P 1'
#
loop_
_entity.id
_entity.type
_entity.pdbx_description
1 polymer ?
#
loop_
_entity_poly.entity_id
_entity_poly.type
_entity_poly.pdbx_seq_one_letter_code
_entity_poly.pdbx_strand_id
1 'polypeptide(L)'
;GAEGTCQIGGNLSTNAGGINVLRYGTARQQVLGLEVVLADGTVLNGLRTVRKDTAGYDLKQLFIGSEGTLGIVTRVVVKLYPLTSSRQTALLAMQSFDAVANVLQSMRTGFAGTLSAYEVMWNNYFHAVTGEGGHDSPLSRDYPFYVLAEAEGSDAAADADRFERLLESAMGAGDVVDATPVAGGGTLGVLVLEVLDAVVDEVVRSELPAQIGNR
;
A
#
# COMPACT_ATOMS: atom_id res chain seq x y z
N GLY A 1 2.30 5.09 -4.95
CA GLY A 1 3.26 6.06 -5.38
C GLY A 1 3.89 5.72 -6.72
N ALA A 2 4.86 4.86 -6.74
CA ALA A 2 5.70 4.62 -7.93
C ALA A 2 5.11 3.66 -8.98
N GLU A 3 3.81 3.44 -9.05
CA GLU A 3 3.18 2.45 -9.94
C GLU A 3 3.56 2.64 -11.42
N GLY A 4 3.59 3.88 -11.89
CA GLY A 4 3.94 4.20 -13.29
C GLY A 4 5.44 4.25 -13.59
N THR A 5 6.31 4.23 -12.59
CA THR A 5 7.76 4.46 -12.75
C THR A 5 8.64 3.35 -12.17
N CYS A 6 8.11 2.49 -11.29
CA CYS A 6 8.88 1.42 -10.66
C CYS A 6 9.27 0.32 -11.66
N GLN A 7 10.39 -0.34 -11.32
CA GLN A 7 10.88 -1.51 -12.05
C GLN A 7 10.71 -2.74 -11.17
N ILE A 8 10.24 -3.85 -11.73
CA ILE A 8 9.98 -5.10 -10.99
C ILE A 8 11.24 -5.59 -10.28
N GLY A 9 12.40 -5.54 -10.95
CA GLY A 9 13.69 -5.91 -10.34
C GLY A 9 14.05 -5.05 -9.13
N GLY A 10 13.80 -3.74 -9.19
CA GLY A 10 13.97 -2.81 -8.08
C GLY A 10 13.04 -3.13 -6.92
N ASN A 11 11.75 -3.36 -7.20
CA ASN A 11 10.76 -3.74 -6.19
C ASN A 11 11.13 -5.04 -5.46
N LEU A 12 11.71 -6.00 -6.18
CA LEU A 12 12.20 -7.25 -5.57
C LEU A 12 13.44 -7.00 -4.74
N SER A 13 14.39 -6.24 -5.27
CA SER A 13 15.66 -5.94 -4.60
C SER A 13 15.45 -5.22 -3.27
N THR A 14 14.47 -4.34 -3.18
CA THR A 14 14.14 -3.60 -1.95
C THR A 14 13.06 -4.26 -1.10
N ASN A 15 12.48 -5.39 -1.55
CA ASN A 15 11.28 -5.98 -0.95
C ASN A 15 10.15 -4.96 -0.82
N ALA A 16 9.85 -4.25 -1.90
CA ALA A 16 8.92 -3.13 -1.90
C ALA A 16 7.53 -3.54 -1.40
N GLY A 17 6.90 -2.62 -0.69
CA GLY A 17 5.52 -2.71 -0.24
C GLY A 17 4.87 -1.34 -0.38
N GLY A 18 3.64 -1.31 -0.83
CA GLY A 18 2.84 -0.09 -0.97
C GLY A 18 1.47 -0.26 -0.30
N ILE A 19 0.54 0.60 -0.66
CA ILE A 19 -0.82 0.64 -0.08
C ILE A 19 -1.54 -0.73 -0.10
N ASN A 20 -1.30 -1.53 -1.14
CA ASN A 20 -1.95 -2.84 -1.33
C ASN A 20 -1.31 -3.99 -0.52
N VAL A 21 -0.30 -3.71 0.32
CA VAL A 21 0.36 -4.73 1.17
C VAL A 21 -0.62 -5.40 2.11
N LEU A 22 -1.62 -4.69 2.58
CA LEU A 22 -2.64 -5.22 3.49
C LEU A 22 -3.35 -6.45 2.89
N ARG A 23 -3.63 -6.43 1.60
CA ARG A 23 -4.30 -7.50 0.86
C ARG A 23 -3.35 -8.50 0.23
N TYR A 24 -2.33 -8.03 -0.44
CA TYR A 24 -1.48 -8.87 -1.31
C TYR A 24 -0.12 -9.18 -0.69
N GLY A 25 0.29 -8.46 0.36
CA GLY A 25 1.61 -8.58 0.96
C GLY A 25 2.68 -7.80 0.19
N THR A 26 3.91 -7.83 0.72
CA THR A 26 5.08 -7.21 0.09
C THR A 26 5.54 -7.97 -1.15
N ALA A 27 6.51 -7.42 -1.90
CA ALA A 27 7.10 -8.07 -3.07
C ALA A 27 7.55 -9.51 -2.78
N ARG A 28 8.13 -9.76 -1.60
CA ARG A 28 8.55 -11.08 -1.12
C ARG A 28 7.43 -12.12 -1.17
N GLN A 29 6.24 -11.74 -0.76
CA GLN A 29 5.08 -12.64 -0.69
C GLN A 29 4.47 -12.93 -2.06
N GLN A 30 4.81 -12.10 -3.07
CA GLN A 30 4.33 -12.26 -4.43
C GLN A 30 5.21 -13.19 -5.28
N VAL A 31 6.43 -13.50 -4.84
CA VAL A 31 7.41 -14.25 -5.62
C VAL A 31 7.28 -15.75 -5.38
N LEU A 32 7.16 -16.50 -6.47
CA LEU A 32 7.22 -17.98 -6.48
C LEU A 32 8.64 -18.49 -6.76
N GLY A 33 9.39 -17.82 -7.64
CA GLY A 33 10.73 -18.21 -8.01
C GLY A 33 11.56 -17.08 -8.58
N LEU A 34 12.88 -17.20 -8.50
CA LEU A 34 13.86 -16.23 -9.02
C LEU A 34 14.95 -16.93 -9.82
N GLU A 35 15.47 -16.22 -10.82
CA GLU A 35 16.79 -16.47 -11.40
C GLU A 35 17.71 -15.32 -10.96
N VAL A 36 18.89 -15.64 -10.45
CA VAL A 36 19.83 -14.66 -9.90
C VAL A 36 21.22 -14.95 -10.45
N VAL A 37 21.94 -13.90 -10.89
CA VAL A 37 23.35 -13.96 -11.25
C VAL A 37 24.17 -13.50 -10.04
N LEU A 38 25.06 -14.36 -9.56
CA LEU A 38 25.97 -14.08 -8.44
C LEU A 38 27.20 -13.27 -8.90
N ALA A 39 27.98 -12.78 -7.95
CA ALA A 39 29.15 -11.95 -8.22
C ALA A 39 30.25 -12.64 -9.04
N ASP A 40 30.35 -13.97 -8.99
CA ASP A 40 31.25 -14.79 -9.78
C ASP A 40 30.71 -15.17 -11.19
N GLY A 41 29.52 -14.68 -11.54
CA GLY A 41 28.83 -14.99 -12.78
C GLY A 41 28.00 -16.28 -12.77
N THR A 42 27.97 -17.00 -11.65
CA THR A 42 27.14 -18.18 -11.50
C THR A 42 25.66 -17.82 -11.58
N VAL A 43 24.89 -18.55 -12.39
CA VAL A 43 23.45 -18.38 -12.53
C VAL A 43 22.73 -19.36 -11.62
N LEU A 44 22.05 -18.86 -10.61
CA LEU A 44 21.13 -19.63 -9.76
C LEU A 44 19.74 -19.63 -10.39
N ASN A 45 19.35 -20.77 -10.95
CA ASN A 45 18.00 -20.94 -11.53
C ASN A 45 17.05 -21.55 -10.51
N GLY A 46 16.28 -20.69 -9.85
CA GLY A 46 15.21 -21.05 -8.92
C GLY A 46 13.82 -20.71 -9.48
N LEU A 47 13.63 -20.70 -10.80
CA LEU A 47 12.35 -20.39 -11.46
C LEU A 47 11.36 -21.55 -11.28
N ARG A 48 10.72 -21.60 -10.11
CA ARG A 48 9.69 -22.58 -9.78
C ARG A 48 8.31 -21.91 -9.86
N THR A 49 7.32 -22.66 -10.40
CA THR A 49 5.95 -22.17 -10.60
C THR A 49 4.96 -22.75 -9.59
N VAL A 50 5.40 -23.72 -8.80
CA VAL A 50 4.53 -24.41 -7.83
C VAL A 50 4.30 -23.56 -6.59
N ARG A 51 3.04 -23.44 -6.17
CA ARG A 51 2.68 -22.69 -4.95
C ARG A 51 3.11 -23.38 -3.66
N LYS A 52 3.05 -24.73 -3.64
CA LYS A 52 3.48 -25.53 -2.51
C LYS A 52 4.84 -26.16 -2.85
N ASP A 53 5.89 -25.40 -2.57
CA ASP A 53 7.28 -25.84 -2.67
C ASP A 53 7.91 -25.88 -1.28
N THR A 54 7.96 -27.08 -0.73
CA THR A 54 8.45 -27.32 0.65
C THR A 54 9.73 -28.15 0.68
N ALA A 55 10.34 -28.41 -0.50
CA ALA A 55 11.55 -29.21 -0.59
C ALA A 55 12.81 -28.34 -0.53
N GLY A 56 13.60 -28.54 0.52
CA GLY A 56 14.86 -27.81 0.74
C GLY A 56 14.68 -26.38 1.25
N TYR A 57 15.78 -25.62 1.23
CA TYR A 57 15.76 -24.22 1.61
C TYR A 57 15.14 -23.33 0.54
N ASP A 58 14.38 -22.33 0.96
CA ASP A 58 13.78 -21.32 0.09
C ASP A 58 14.79 -20.19 -0.19
N LEU A 59 15.74 -20.46 -1.09
CA LEU A 59 16.87 -19.58 -1.36
C LEU A 59 16.47 -18.21 -1.92
N LYS A 60 15.29 -18.08 -2.57
CA LYS A 60 14.83 -16.78 -3.07
C LYS A 60 14.71 -15.73 -1.96
N GLN A 61 14.48 -16.17 -0.71
CA GLN A 61 14.34 -15.29 0.44
C GLN A 61 15.63 -14.53 0.79
N LEU A 62 16.79 -15.02 0.37
CA LEU A 62 18.06 -14.34 0.57
C LEU A 62 18.22 -13.13 -0.34
N PHE A 63 17.71 -13.21 -1.57
CA PHE A 63 17.91 -12.21 -2.61
C PHE A 63 16.86 -11.10 -2.58
N ILE A 64 15.63 -11.41 -2.15
CA ILE A 64 14.57 -10.42 -2.04
C ILE A 64 14.87 -9.49 -0.85
N GLY A 65 15.05 -8.20 -1.12
CA GLY A 65 15.42 -7.20 -0.11
C GLY A 65 16.94 -7.16 0.14
N SER A 66 17.77 -7.79 -0.71
CA SER A 66 19.24 -7.73 -0.62
C SER A 66 19.83 -6.52 -1.32
N GLU A 67 19.04 -5.73 -2.03
CA GLU A 67 19.45 -4.52 -2.77
C GLU A 67 20.64 -4.75 -3.73
N GLY A 68 20.69 -5.95 -4.34
CA GLY A 68 21.76 -6.33 -5.27
C GLY A 68 23.07 -6.76 -4.61
N THR A 69 23.18 -6.74 -3.28
CA THR A 69 24.44 -7.07 -2.57
C THR A 69 24.83 -8.54 -2.65
N LEU A 70 23.85 -9.44 -2.85
CA LEU A 70 24.05 -10.89 -2.94
C LEU A 70 23.98 -11.42 -4.37
N GLY A 71 23.48 -10.62 -5.32
CA GLY A 71 23.34 -11.00 -6.72
C GLY A 71 22.28 -10.16 -7.43
N ILE A 72 22.23 -10.27 -8.73
CA ILE A 72 21.32 -9.52 -9.60
C ILE A 72 20.18 -10.42 -10.05
N VAL A 73 18.95 -10.05 -9.72
CA VAL A 73 17.73 -10.74 -10.16
C VAL A 73 17.53 -10.46 -11.64
N THR A 74 17.50 -11.51 -12.46
CA THR A 74 17.34 -11.42 -13.92
C THR A 74 15.96 -11.86 -14.39
N ARG A 75 15.34 -12.82 -13.68
CA ARG A 75 13.99 -13.31 -13.97
C ARG A 75 13.23 -13.59 -12.69
N VAL A 76 11.91 -13.48 -12.76
CA VAL A 76 11.00 -13.74 -11.65
C VAL A 76 9.75 -14.49 -12.09
N VAL A 77 9.28 -15.38 -11.24
CA VAL A 77 7.95 -15.97 -11.31
C VAL A 77 7.11 -15.34 -10.20
N VAL A 78 6.05 -14.64 -10.58
CA VAL A 78 5.15 -13.94 -9.64
C VAL A 78 3.80 -14.63 -9.55
N LYS A 79 3.15 -14.48 -8.40
CA LYS A 79 1.74 -14.86 -8.23
C LYS A 79 0.86 -13.92 -9.04
N LEU A 80 -0.17 -14.46 -9.64
CA LEU A 80 -1.24 -13.70 -10.27
C LEU A 80 -2.51 -13.83 -9.45
N TYR A 81 -3.28 -12.74 -9.43
CA TYR A 81 -4.58 -12.64 -8.79
C TYR A 81 -5.63 -12.27 -9.84
N PRO A 82 -6.89 -12.73 -9.69
CA PRO A 82 -7.98 -12.24 -10.51
C PRO A 82 -8.11 -10.73 -10.39
N LEU A 83 -8.41 -10.06 -11.49
CA LEU A 83 -8.75 -8.64 -11.45
C LEU A 83 -10.03 -8.43 -10.64
N THR A 84 -10.01 -7.43 -9.81
CA THR A 84 -11.19 -6.97 -9.07
C THR A 84 -12.05 -6.09 -9.97
N SER A 85 -13.36 -6.29 -9.95
CA SER A 85 -14.33 -5.50 -10.71
C SER A 85 -15.08 -4.47 -9.86
N SER A 86 -14.84 -4.48 -8.56
CA SER A 86 -15.44 -3.58 -7.58
C SER A 86 -14.36 -2.98 -6.70
N ARG A 87 -14.45 -1.67 -6.47
CA ARG A 87 -13.60 -0.94 -5.53
C ARG A 87 -14.46 0.07 -4.77
N GLN A 88 -14.38 0.02 -3.45
CA GLN A 88 -15.05 0.93 -2.54
C GLN A 88 -13.99 1.66 -1.74
N THR A 89 -14.03 2.99 -1.72
CA THR A 89 -13.03 3.81 -1.04
C THR A 89 -13.74 4.90 -0.23
N ALA A 90 -13.26 5.16 0.98
CA ALA A 90 -13.70 6.31 1.78
C ALA A 90 -12.54 6.94 2.53
N LEU A 91 -12.64 8.25 2.72
CA LEU A 91 -11.84 8.99 3.68
C LEU A 91 -12.66 9.19 4.94
N LEU A 92 -12.09 8.83 6.08
CA LEU A 92 -12.72 8.81 7.40
C LEU A 92 -12.01 9.78 8.33
N ALA A 93 -12.74 10.44 9.23
CA ALA A 93 -12.19 11.26 10.29
C ALA A 93 -12.50 10.65 11.66
N MET A 94 -11.53 10.69 12.57
CA MET A 94 -11.60 10.03 13.89
C MET A 94 -10.98 10.91 14.98
N GLN A 95 -11.50 10.75 16.22
CA GLN A 95 -11.07 11.56 17.37
C GLN A 95 -9.94 10.92 18.19
N SER A 96 -9.67 9.62 18.00
CA SER A 96 -8.65 8.93 18.78
C SER A 96 -7.98 7.82 17.97
N PHE A 97 -6.79 7.43 18.39
CA PHE A 97 -6.09 6.29 17.79
C PHE A 97 -6.75 4.96 18.13
N ASP A 98 -7.44 4.87 19.27
CA ASP A 98 -8.25 3.69 19.62
C ASP A 98 -9.40 3.50 18.62
N ALA A 99 -10.06 4.59 18.21
CA ALA A 99 -11.06 4.55 17.16
C ALA A 99 -10.49 4.05 15.82
N VAL A 100 -9.29 4.50 15.45
CA VAL A 100 -8.56 4.01 14.26
C VAL A 100 -8.36 2.49 14.32
N ALA A 101 -7.92 1.97 15.48
CA ALA A 101 -7.70 0.54 15.67
C ALA A 101 -9.02 -0.27 15.66
N ASN A 102 -10.08 0.23 16.29
CA ASN A 102 -11.41 -0.40 16.32
C ASN A 102 -11.99 -0.53 14.92
N VAL A 103 -11.93 0.54 14.12
CA VAL A 103 -12.44 0.56 12.74
C VAL A 103 -11.62 -0.39 11.86
N LEU A 104 -10.29 -0.41 12.00
CA LEU A 104 -9.44 -1.38 11.29
C LEU A 104 -9.87 -2.83 11.60
N GLN A 105 -10.09 -3.15 12.87
CA GLN A 105 -10.51 -4.49 13.27
C GLN A 105 -11.88 -4.86 12.71
N SER A 106 -12.83 -3.93 12.74
CA SER A 106 -14.17 -4.11 12.17
C SER A 106 -14.12 -4.33 10.66
N MET A 107 -13.34 -3.52 9.94
CA MET A 107 -13.16 -3.64 8.48
C MET A 107 -12.44 -4.94 8.11
N ARG A 108 -11.36 -5.32 8.81
CA ARG A 108 -10.68 -6.61 8.56
C ARG A 108 -11.61 -7.80 8.74
N THR A 109 -12.45 -7.77 9.74
CA THR A 109 -13.44 -8.83 9.99
C THR A 109 -14.53 -8.82 8.94
N GLY A 110 -15.12 -7.65 8.66
CA GLY A 110 -16.23 -7.50 7.74
C GLY A 110 -15.87 -7.77 6.27
N PHE A 111 -14.67 -7.40 5.85
CA PHE A 111 -14.20 -7.62 4.47
C PHE A 111 -13.49 -8.96 4.25
N ALA A 112 -13.15 -9.71 5.30
CA ALA A 112 -12.63 -11.09 5.21
C ALA A 112 -11.51 -11.27 4.16
N GLY A 113 -10.54 -10.33 4.09
CA GLY A 113 -9.40 -10.37 3.18
C GLY A 113 -9.61 -9.60 1.87
N THR A 114 -10.72 -8.90 1.68
CA THR A 114 -10.93 -7.97 0.56
C THR A 114 -10.59 -6.51 0.90
N LEU A 115 -10.29 -6.19 2.16
CA LEU A 115 -9.73 -4.89 2.54
C LEU A 115 -8.35 -4.74 1.88
N SER A 116 -8.22 -3.79 0.95
CA SER A 116 -7.00 -3.60 0.16
C SER A 116 -6.08 -2.55 0.74
N ALA A 117 -6.62 -1.47 1.32
CA ALA A 117 -5.86 -0.40 1.93
C ALA A 117 -6.50 0.10 3.22
N TYR A 118 -5.65 0.55 4.14
CA TYR A 118 -6.02 1.24 5.37
C TYR A 118 -4.86 2.13 5.79
N GLU A 119 -4.87 3.38 5.33
CA GLU A 119 -3.77 4.33 5.52
C GLU A 119 -4.16 5.40 6.53
N VAL A 120 -3.37 5.53 7.59
CA VAL A 120 -3.61 6.46 8.69
C VAL A 120 -2.80 7.73 8.50
N MET A 121 -3.46 8.86 8.56
CA MET A 121 -2.86 10.19 8.46
C MET A 121 -3.10 10.96 9.77
N TRP A 122 -2.04 11.52 10.33
CA TRP A 122 -2.14 12.47 11.43
C TRP A 122 -2.60 13.83 10.92
N ASN A 123 -3.17 14.62 11.79
CA ASN A 123 -3.67 15.96 11.47
C ASN A 123 -2.62 16.84 10.75
N ASN A 124 -1.39 16.89 11.24
CA ASN A 124 -0.32 17.69 10.65
C ASN A 124 0.00 17.26 9.20
N TYR A 125 0.01 15.96 8.94
CA TYR A 125 0.18 15.43 7.60
C TYR A 125 -1.01 15.81 6.70
N PHE A 126 -2.24 15.61 7.18
CA PHE A 126 -3.45 15.98 6.44
C PHE A 126 -3.50 17.47 6.10
N HIS A 127 -3.06 18.34 7.04
CA HIS A 127 -2.91 19.77 6.80
C HIS A 127 -1.86 20.10 5.73
N ALA A 128 -0.72 19.41 5.72
CA ALA A 128 0.34 19.66 4.74
C ALA A 128 -0.13 19.36 3.32
N VAL A 129 -0.95 18.33 3.15
CA VAL A 129 -1.42 17.88 1.83
C VAL A 129 -2.69 18.58 1.34
N THR A 130 -3.49 19.16 2.25
CA THR A 130 -4.72 19.89 1.94
C THR A 130 -4.61 21.39 2.23
N GLY A 131 -3.40 21.93 2.39
CA GLY A 131 -3.11 23.35 2.66
C GLY A 131 -3.03 24.22 1.42
N GLU A 132 -2.52 25.46 1.61
CA GLU A 132 -2.30 26.41 0.50
C GLU A 132 -1.32 25.80 -0.51
N GLY A 133 -1.78 25.65 -1.76
CA GLY A 133 -1.05 24.99 -2.84
C GLY A 133 -1.21 23.46 -2.90
N GLY A 134 -1.93 22.87 -1.96
CA GLY A 134 -2.34 21.46 -1.97
C GLY A 134 -3.72 21.24 -2.57
N HIS A 135 -4.29 20.09 -2.26
CA HIS A 135 -5.62 19.71 -2.73
C HIS A 135 -6.73 20.25 -1.83
N ASP A 136 -7.94 20.43 -2.37
CA ASP A 136 -9.10 20.77 -1.58
C ASP A 136 -9.40 19.68 -0.56
N SER A 137 -9.63 20.06 0.68
CA SER A 137 -9.94 19.11 1.74
C SER A 137 -11.37 18.61 1.62
N PRO A 138 -11.59 17.28 1.47
CA PRO A 138 -12.94 16.72 1.39
C PRO A 138 -13.63 16.61 2.75
N LEU A 139 -12.91 16.74 3.86
CA LEU A 139 -13.41 16.73 5.24
C LEU A 139 -12.88 17.96 6.00
N SER A 140 -13.48 18.29 7.16
CA SER A 140 -12.88 19.28 8.07
C SER A 140 -11.45 18.92 8.43
N ARG A 141 -10.58 19.92 8.54
CA ARG A 141 -9.15 19.77 8.89
C ARG A 141 -8.91 19.73 10.41
N ASP A 142 -9.97 19.71 11.22
CA ASP A 142 -9.88 19.84 12.68
C ASP A 142 -9.77 18.51 13.44
N TYR A 143 -9.83 17.38 12.72
CA TYR A 143 -9.75 16.08 13.35
C TYR A 143 -8.31 15.63 13.57
N PRO A 144 -8.00 14.91 14.67
CA PRO A 144 -6.64 14.46 14.97
C PRO A 144 -6.15 13.33 14.04
N PHE A 145 -7.06 12.51 13.51
CA PHE A 145 -6.74 11.38 12.65
C PHE A 145 -7.67 11.30 11.45
N TYR A 146 -7.08 10.93 10.32
CA TYR A 146 -7.80 10.58 9.08
C TYR A 146 -7.37 9.20 8.62
N VAL A 147 -8.28 8.49 7.99
CA VAL A 147 -8.00 7.15 7.45
C VAL A 147 -8.55 7.05 6.03
N LEU A 148 -7.69 6.69 5.09
CA LEU A 148 -8.13 6.19 3.80
C LEU A 148 -8.36 4.68 3.92
N ALA A 149 -9.59 4.24 3.74
CA ALA A 149 -9.96 2.83 3.73
C ALA A 149 -10.44 2.42 2.34
N GLU A 150 -9.93 1.29 1.84
CA GLU A 150 -10.30 0.76 0.54
C GLU A 150 -10.55 -0.75 0.61
N ALA A 151 -11.62 -1.19 -0.01
CA ALA A 151 -11.92 -2.61 -0.20
C ALA A 151 -12.17 -2.90 -1.68
N GLU A 152 -11.61 -4.01 -2.16
CA GLU A 152 -11.78 -4.46 -3.53
C GLU A 152 -12.49 -5.83 -3.57
N GLY A 153 -13.41 -6.00 -4.50
CA GLY A 153 -14.19 -7.21 -4.64
C GLY A 153 -14.56 -7.54 -6.08
N SER A 154 -15.59 -8.36 -6.23
CA SER A 154 -16.06 -8.82 -7.55
C SER A 154 -17.56 -8.59 -7.77
N ASP A 155 -18.28 -8.08 -6.77
CA ASP A 155 -19.72 -7.77 -6.84
C ASP A 155 -19.93 -6.34 -6.35
N ALA A 156 -20.06 -5.40 -7.30
CA ALA A 156 -20.11 -3.97 -6.99
C ALA A 156 -21.28 -3.59 -6.06
N ALA A 157 -22.44 -4.24 -6.20
CA ALA A 157 -23.60 -3.95 -5.38
C ALA A 157 -23.44 -4.49 -3.95
N ALA A 158 -23.04 -5.75 -3.83
CA ALA A 158 -22.84 -6.39 -2.53
C ALA A 158 -21.65 -5.79 -1.76
N ASP A 159 -20.59 -5.38 -2.48
CA ASP A 159 -19.42 -4.76 -1.89
C ASP A 159 -19.73 -3.35 -1.38
N ALA A 160 -20.51 -2.55 -2.16
CA ALA A 160 -20.97 -1.22 -1.74
C ALA A 160 -21.85 -1.30 -0.49
N ASP A 161 -22.88 -2.15 -0.51
CA ASP A 161 -23.78 -2.34 0.62
C ASP A 161 -23.04 -2.82 1.89
N ARG A 162 -22.03 -3.69 1.73
CA ARG A 162 -21.18 -4.11 2.86
C ARG A 162 -20.33 -2.95 3.40
N PHE A 163 -19.77 -2.15 2.51
CA PHE A 163 -18.93 -1.01 2.87
C PHE A 163 -19.73 0.03 3.63
N GLU A 164 -20.93 0.39 3.13
CA GLU A 164 -21.84 1.32 3.79
C GLU A 164 -22.24 0.84 5.18
N ARG A 165 -22.68 -0.41 5.34
CA ARG A 165 -23.06 -0.96 6.66
C ARG A 165 -21.92 -0.92 7.67
N LEU A 166 -20.68 -1.18 7.25
CA LEU A 166 -19.53 -1.11 8.15
C LEU A 166 -19.23 0.33 8.57
N LEU A 167 -19.36 1.29 7.64
CA LEU A 167 -19.23 2.71 7.96
C LEU A 167 -20.33 3.20 8.90
N GLU A 168 -21.59 2.87 8.60
CA GLU A 168 -22.73 3.22 9.47
C GLU A 168 -22.56 2.66 10.88
N SER A 169 -22.10 1.40 10.99
CA SER A 169 -21.82 0.78 12.29
C SER A 169 -20.71 1.51 13.05
N ALA A 170 -19.63 1.91 12.38
CA ALA A 170 -18.53 2.63 12.97
C ALA A 170 -18.93 4.07 13.39
N MET A 171 -19.75 4.74 12.58
CA MET A 171 -20.34 6.04 12.93
C MET A 171 -21.31 5.92 14.11
N GLY A 172 -22.16 4.90 14.12
CA GLY A 172 -23.09 4.61 15.22
C GLY A 172 -22.39 4.30 16.55
N ALA A 173 -21.19 3.71 16.49
CA ALA A 173 -20.32 3.48 17.66
C ALA A 173 -19.57 4.74 18.12
N GLY A 174 -19.53 5.79 17.30
CA GLY A 174 -18.78 7.01 17.55
C GLY A 174 -17.26 6.89 17.25
N ASP A 175 -16.83 5.80 16.64
CA ASP A 175 -15.43 5.62 16.21
C ASP A 175 -15.10 6.48 14.97
N VAL A 176 -16.07 6.61 14.03
CA VAL A 176 -15.98 7.51 12.88
C VAL A 176 -16.88 8.71 13.13
N VAL A 177 -16.34 9.93 13.06
CA VAL A 177 -17.08 11.18 13.31
C VAL A 177 -17.50 11.89 12.03
N ASP A 178 -16.77 11.66 10.95
CA ASP A 178 -17.07 12.18 9.61
C ASP A 178 -16.53 11.24 8.55
N ALA A 179 -17.19 11.12 7.41
CA ALA A 179 -16.76 10.25 6.34
C ALA A 179 -17.22 10.78 4.98
N THR A 180 -16.34 10.68 3.99
CA THR A 180 -16.72 10.96 2.59
C THR A 180 -16.42 9.74 1.72
N PRO A 181 -17.44 9.16 1.05
CA PRO A 181 -17.21 8.14 0.05
C PRO A 181 -16.49 8.74 -1.15
N VAL A 182 -15.58 7.97 -1.73
CA VAL A 182 -14.86 8.37 -2.94
C VAL A 182 -15.45 7.62 -4.13
N ALA A 183 -16.24 8.33 -4.93
CA ALA A 183 -16.82 7.75 -6.13
C ALA A 183 -15.71 7.41 -7.16
N GLY A 184 -15.64 6.14 -7.57
CA GLY A 184 -14.81 5.71 -8.70
C GLY A 184 -13.34 5.44 -8.43
N GLY A 185 -12.92 5.13 -7.21
CA GLY A 185 -11.64 4.46 -6.89
C GLY A 185 -10.32 5.06 -7.41
N GLY A 186 -10.36 6.14 -8.19
CA GLY A 186 -9.20 6.65 -8.92
C GLY A 186 -8.56 7.90 -8.34
N THR A 187 -9.36 8.88 -7.94
CA THR A 187 -8.83 10.23 -7.71
C THR A 187 -8.27 10.44 -6.30
N LEU A 188 -8.89 9.91 -5.25
CA LEU A 188 -8.37 10.09 -3.88
C LEU A 188 -7.28 9.09 -3.52
N GLY A 189 -7.33 7.86 -4.04
CA GLY A 189 -6.23 6.91 -3.93
C GLY A 189 -4.98 7.44 -4.66
N VAL A 190 -5.15 8.05 -5.83
CA VAL A 190 -4.10 8.78 -6.55
C VAL A 190 -3.67 10.01 -5.77
N LEU A 191 -4.60 10.77 -5.19
CA LEU A 191 -4.34 11.96 -4.39
C LEU A 191 -3.46 11.65 -3.16
N VAL A 192 -3.79 10.61 -2.39
CA VAL A 192 -2.97 10.19 -1.24
C VAL A 192 -1.61 9.65 -1.68
N LEU A 193 -1.53 9.00 -2.84
CA LEU A 193 -0.28 8.48 -3.40
C LEU A 193 0.59 9.60 -3.99
N GLU A 194 0.03 10.55 -4.74
CA GLU A 194 0.75 11.73 -5.26
C GLU A 194 1.28 12.62 -4.14
N VAL A 195 0.55 12.68 -3.04
CA VAL A 195 0.92 13.44 -1.86
C VAL A 195 2.03 12.73 -1.07
N LEU A 196 1.98 11.41 -0.91
CA LEU A 196 3.08 10.64 -0.32
C LEU A 196 4.38 10.84 -1.12
N ASP A 197 4.30 10.82 -2.45
CA ASP A 197 5.46 11.07 -3.31
C ASP A 197 5.98 12.53 -3.19
N ALA A 198 5.07 13.51 -3.16
CA ALA A 198 5.44 14.92 -3.01
C ALA A 198 6.10 15.23 -1.64
N VAL A 199 5.60 14.62 -0.55
CA VAL A 199 6.19 14.80 0.79
C VAL A 199 7.53 14.07 0.91
N VAL A 200 7.68 12.88 0.35
CA VAL A 200 8.97 12.19 0.32
C VAL A 200 9.99 12.99 -0.49
N ASP A 201 9.61 13.54 -1.64
CA ASP A 201 10.48 14.41 -2.45
C ASP A 201 10.86 15.71 -1.71
N GLU A 202 9.93 16.33 -1.00
CA GLU A 202 10.16 17.55 -0.21
C GLU A 202 11.06 17.28 1.00
N VAL A 203 10.82 16.20 1.75
CA VAL A 203 11.66 15.78 2.89
C VAL A 203 13.06 15.38 2.41
N VAL A 204 13.17 14.62 1.33
CA VAL A 204 14.46 14.24 0.74
C VAL A 204 15.24 15.47 0.24
N ARG A 205 14.56 16.45 -0.35
CA ARG A 205 15.20 17.71 -0.79
C ARG A 205 15.59 18.62 0.36
N SER A 206 14.81 18.63 1.44
CA SER A 206 15.07 19.51 2.59
C SER A 206 16.14 18.97 3.56
N GLU A 207 16.33 17.64 3.62
CA GLU A 207 17.27 17.00 4.55
C GLU A 207 18.59 16.55 3.92
N LEU A 208 18.75 16.57 2.59
CA LEU A 208 20.03 16.35 1.94
C LEU A 208 20.79 17.69 1.85
N PRO A 209 21.81 17.94 2.71
CA PRO A 209 22.67 19.10 2.51
C PRO A 209 23.40 18.96 1.18
N ALA A 210 23.57 20.10 0.49
CA ALA A 210 24.22 20.25 -0.82
C ALA A 210 25.73 19.83 -0.82
N GLN A 211 26.03 18.62 -0.35
CA GLN A 211 27.40 18.10 -0.22
C GLN A 211 27.75 16.92 -1.15
N ILE A 212 26.90 16.59 -2.12
CA ILE A 212 27.28 15.65 -3.20
C ILE A 212 27.37 16.41 -4.53
N GLY A 213 28.12 17.48 -4.53
CA GLY A 213 28.58 18.16 -5.72
C GLY A 213 30.07 18.38 -5.65
N ASN A 214 30.85 17.60 -6.42
CA ASN A 214 32.31 17.61 -6.63
C ASN A 214 33.09 16.54 -5.84
N ARG A 215 33.11 15.34 -6.40
CA ARG A 215 34.38 14.59 -6.61
C ARG A 215 34.25 13.71 -7.84
#